data_b52812f8eda71dd5362f62f1a3cc4558
#
_entry.id   b52812f8eda71dd5362f62f1a3cc4558
#
_cell.length_a   1.000
_cell.length_b   1.000
_cell.length_c   1.000
_cell.angle_alpha   90.00
_cell.angle_beta   90.00
_cell.angle_gamma   90.00
#
_symmetry.space_group_name_H-M   'P 1'
#
loop_
_entity.id
_entity.type
_entity.pdbx_description
1 polymer ?
#
loop_
_entity_poly.entity_id
_entity_poly.type
_entity_poly.pdbx_seq_one_letter_code
_entity_poly.pdbx_strand_id
1 'polypeptide(L)'
;MQQRVGLARAFATDADILLMDEPFSALDPLIRDKLQDELLVLQKDLRKTIIFVSHDLDEALKIGNRIAILEGGRIVQCGTAEDILLRPADAYVAEFVKHMNPLNVLRGGSLMTPAASLCRRENEVMLDPAGRVCVQLDADDRPVGVTLDGTAGAMAVADRATGEVAARAEDVDIVVAPLDLKMRSAIALRRLSGNPIVLVDDLGRMAGLCGDDEIYRALLQQRRAAGEA
;
A
#
# COMPACT_ATOMS: atom_id res chain seq x y z
N MET A 1 -19.06 -21.23 -14.10
CA MET A 1 -18.21 -22.42 -14.34
C MET A 1 -17.32 -22.33 -15.57
N GLN A 2 -17.78 -21.83 -16.70
CA GLN A 2 -17.01 -21.72 -17.96
C GLN A 2 -15.75 -20.82 -17.82
N GLN A 3 -15.83 -19.67 -17.16
CA GLN A 3 -14.68 -18.76 -16.98
C GLN A 3 -13.55 -19.37 -16.13
N ARG A 4 -13.87 -20.13 -15.06
CA ARG A 4 -12.86 -20.84 -14.27
C ARG A 4 -12.11 -21.90 -15.10
N VAL A 5 -12.82 -22.57 -15.99
CA VAL A 5 -12.21 -23.51 -16.94
C VAL A 5 -11.33 -22.78 -17.96
N GLY A 6 -11.76 -21.61 -18.43
CA GLY A 6 -10.96 -20.76 -19.32
C GLY A 6 -9.65 -20.31 -18.68
N LEU A 7 -9.72 -19.85 -17.42
CA LEU A 7 -8.53 -19.48 -16.64
C LEU A 7 -7.58 -20.69 -16.48
N ALA A 8 -8.11 -21.82 -16.02
CA ALA A 8 -7.30 -23.04 -15.85
C ALA A 8 -6.62 -23.47 -17.15
N ARG A 9 -7.32 -23.38 -18.28
CA ARG A 9 -6.76 -23.67 -19.61
C ARG A 9 -5.64 -22.69 -19.98
N ALA A 10 -5.83 -21.38 -19.74
CA ALA A 10 -4.81 -20.37 -20.01
C ALA A 10 -3.51 -20.64 -19.21
N PHE A 11 -3.66 -21.00 -17.93
CA PHE A 11 -2.49 -21.35 -17.08
C PHE A 11 -1.86 -22.71 -17.42
N ALA A 12 -2.64 -23.65 -17.97
CA ALA A 12 -2.10 -24.95 -18.42
C ALA A 12 -1.26 -24.85 -19.69
N THR A 13 -1.29 -23.70 -20.39
CA THR A 13 -0.39 -23.45 -21.52
C THR A 13 0.99 -23.03 -21.01
N ASP A 14 2.04 -23.42 -21.72
CA ASP A 14 3.41 -23.01 -21.39
C ASP A 14 3.78 -21.65 -22.04
N ALA A 15 2.81 -20.76 -22.19
CA ALA A 15 3.02 -19.44 -22.74
C ALA A 15 3.66 -18.50 -21.72
N ASP A 16 4.68 -17.74 -22.12
CA ASP A 16 5.34 -16.73 -21.28
C ASP A 16 4.45 -15.51 -21.03
N ILE A 17 3.54 -15.22 -21.97
CA ILE A 17 2.61 -14.09 -21.92
C ILE A 17 1.18 -14.60 -22.00
N LEU A 18 0.36 -14.22 -21.03
CA LEU A 18 -1.07 -14.51 -20.97
C LEU A 18 -1.86 -13.25 -21.24
N LEU A 19 -2.79 -13.33 -22.22
CA LEU A 19 -3.75 -12.26 -22.51
C LEU A 19 -5.10 -12.64 -21.89
N MET A 20 -5.63 -11.78 -21.05
CA MET A 20 -6.91 -11.96 -20.39
C MET A 20 -7.80 -10.75 -20.69
N ASP A 21 -8.90 -10.99 -21.40
CA ASP A 21 -9.87 -9.97 -21.73
C ASP A 21 -11.12 -10.17 -20.87
N GLU A 22 -11.36 -9.25 -19.95
CA GLU A 22 -12.48 -9.25 -19.00
C GLU A 22 -12.77 -10.62 -18.33
N PRO A 23 -11.79 -11.32 -17.75
CA PRO A 23 -11.95 -12.70 -17.30
C PRO A 23 -12.92 -12.85 -16.12
N PHE A 24 -13.26 -11.77 -15.42
CA PHE A 24 -14.11 -11.78 -14.24
C PHE A 24 -15.47 -11.09 -14.44
N SER A 25 -15.76 -10.54 -15.62
CA SER A 25 -16.94 -9.69 -15.87
C SER A 25 -18.29 -10.37 -15.62
N ALA A 26 -18.40 -11.69 -15.84
CA ALA A 26 -19.64 -12.45 -15.64
C ALA A 26 -19.71 -13.18 -14.29
N LEU A 27 -18.92 -12.76 -13.30
CA LEU A 27 -18.91 -13.37 -11.96
C LEU A 27 -19.61 -12.47 -10.93
N ASP A 28 -20.22 -13.09 -9.94
CA ASP A 28 -20.70 -12.36 -8.78
C ASP A 28 -19.52 -11.80 -7.95
N PRO A 29 -19.73 -10.70 -7.20
CA PRO A 29 -18.65 -10.00 -6.53
C PRO A 29 -17.81 -10.87 -5.58
N LEU A 30 -18.43 -11.81 -4.86
CA LEU A 30 -17.73 -12.65 -3.89
C LEU A 30 -16.80 -13.66 -4.57
N ILE A 31 -17.28 -14.30 -5.64
CA ILE A 31 -16.49 -15.25 -6.42
C ILE A 31 -15.39 -14.52 -7.21
N ARG A 32 -15.68 -13.32 -7.71
CA ARG A 32 -14.72 -12.44 -8.40
C ARG A 32 -13.54 -12.14 -7.48
N ASP A 33 -13.81 -11.62 -6.28
CA ASP A 33 -12.77 -11.24 -5.31
C ASP A 33 -11.86 -12.42 -4.96
N LYS A 34 -12.44 -13.59 -4.73
CA LYS A 34 -11.69 -14.82 -4.44
C LYS A 34 -10.80 -15.26 -5.60
N LEU A 35 -11.31 -15.21 -6.85
CA LEU A 35 -10.54 -15.60 -8.02
C LEU A 35 -9.43 -14.61 -8.35
N GLN A 36 -9.61 -13.33 -8.08
CA GLN A 36 -8.57 -12.33 -8.18
C GLN A 36 -7.42 -12.60 -7.20
N ASP A 37 -7.75 -12.98 -5.94
CA ASP A 37 -6.73 -13.36 -4.96
C ASP A 37 -5.98 -14.64 -5.37
N GLU A 38 -6.69 -15.65 -5.89
CA GLU A 38 -6.10 -16.87 -6.46
C GLU A 38 -5.17 -16.54 -7.64
N LEU A 39 -5.57 -15.60 -8.53
CA LEU A 39 -4.76 -15.15 -9.65
C LEU A 39 -3.45 -14.48 -9.18
N LEU A 40 -3.52 -13.63 -8.15
CA LEU A 40 -2.35 -12.97 -7.60
C LEU A 40 -1.34 -13.96 -7.00
N VAL A 41 -1.81 -15.00 -6.34
CA VAL A 41 -0.96 -16.09 -5.82
C VAL A 41 -0.30 -16.83 -6.98
N LEU A 42 -1.07 -17.25 -7.97
CA LEU A 42 -0.57 -17.97 -9.14
C LEU A 42 0.46 -17.16 -9.95
N GLN A 43 0.23 -15.86 -10.11
CA GLN A 43 1.13 -14.96 -10.83
C GLN A 43 2.52 -14.88 -10.16
N LYS A 44 2.56 -14.84 -8.82
CA LYS A 44 3.83 -14.85 -8.06
C LYS A 44 4.60 -16.16 -8.25
N ASP A 45 3.89 -17.28 -8.23
CA ASP A 45 4.51 -18.61 -8.33
C ASP A 45 5.02 -18.91 -9.75
N LEU A 46 4.23 -18.54 -10.76
CA LEU A 46 4.52 -18.87 -12.16
C LEU A 46 5.44 -17.87 -12.86
N ARG A 47 5.62 -16.67 -12.31
CA ARG A 47 6.44 -15.57 -12.86
C ARG A 47 6.15 -15.24 -14.32
N LYS A 48 4.89 -15.41 -14.75
CA LYS A 48 4.44 -15.13 -16.12
C LYS A 48 4.04 -13.67 -16.26
N THR A 49 4.19 -13.14 -17.47
CA THR A 49 3.66 -11.83 -17.82
C THR A 49 2.17 -11.97 -18.15
N ILE A 50 1.32 -11.20 -17.45
CA ILE A 50 -0.12 -11.19 -17.69
C ILE A 50 -0.50 -9.81 -18.21
N ILE A 51 -1.13 -9.75 -19.38
CA ILE A 51 -1.81 -8.56 -19.88
C ILE A 51 -3.30 -8.76 -19.62
N PHE A 52 -3.81 -7.94 -18.71
CA PHE A 52 -5.17 -8.05 -18.20
C PHE A 52 -5.99 -6.83 -18.65
N VAL A 53 -7.06 -7.05 -19.38
CA VAL A 53 -7.98 -5.99 -19.82
C VAL A 53 -9.23 -6.04 -18.93
N SER A 54 -9.58 -4.89 -18.35
CA SER A 54 -10.80 -4.71 -17.56
C SER A 54 -11.35 -3.30 -17.77
N HIS A 55 -12.66 -3.16 -17.70
CA HIS A 55 -13.34 -1.88 -17.57
C HIS A 55 -13.57 -1.47 -16.11
N ASP A 56 -13.24 -2.36 -15.18
CA ASP A 56 -13.34 -2.14 -13.73
C ASP A 56 -11.99 -1.68 -13.18
N LEU A 57 -11.94 -0.43 -12.71
CA LEU A 57 -10.73 0.18 -12.20
C LEU A 57 -10.27 -0.50 -10.89
N ASP A 58 -11.20 -0.91 -10.02
CA ASP A 58 -10.86 -1.57 -8.77
C ASP A 58 -10.15 -2.91 -9.04
N GLU A 59 -10.54 -3.63 -10.09
CA GLU A 59 -9.82 -4.82 -10.57
C GLU A 59 -8.40 -4.48 -11.01
N ALA A 60 -8.26 -3.46 -11.87
CA ALA A 60 -6.95 -3.04 -12.37
C ALA A 60 -5.99 -2.66 -11.23
N LEU A 61 -6.50 -1.98 -10.20
CA LEU A 61 -5.73 -1.55 -9.05
C LEU A 61 -5.36 -2.69 -8.10
N LYS A 62 -6.26 -3.67 -7.97
CA LYS A 62 -6.01 -4.84 -7.13
C LYS A 62 -4.97 -5.77 -7.75
N ILE A 63 -5.04 -5.99 -9.08
CA ILE A 63 -4.27 -7.01 -9.79
C ILE A 63 -3.02 -6.43 -10.46
N GLY A 64 -3.11 -5.20 -11.00
CA GLY A 64 -2.08 -4.64 -11.86
C GLY A 64 -0.85 -4.13 -11.12
N ASN A 65 0.34 -4.62 -11.48
CA ASN A 65 1.60 -3.99 -11.08
C ASN A 65 1.80 -2.65 -11.84
N ARG A 66 1.36 -2.59 -13.09
CA ARG A 66 1.29 -1.40 -13.92
C ARG A 66 -0.07 -1.35 -14.59
N ILE A 67 -0.63 -0.15 -14.70
CA ILE A 67 -1.94 0.10 -15.27
C ILE A 67 -1.78 1.05 -16.44
N ALA A 68 -2.38 0.70 -17.58
CA ALA A 68 -2.49 1.57 -18.74
C ALA A 68 -3.96 2.00 -18.92
N ILE A 69 -4.23 3.28 -18.83
CA ILE A 69 -5.55 3.85 -19.08
C ILE A 69 -5.65 4.22 -20.55
N LEU A 70 -6.71 3.73 -21.21
CA LEU A 70 -6.97 3.97 -22.62
C LEU A 70 -8.22 4.83 -22.80
N GLU A 71 -8.12 5.83 -23.69
CA GLU A 71 -9.23 6.66 -24.16
C GLU A 71 -9.14 6.80 -25.67
N GLY A 72 -10.26 6.55 -26.38
CA GLY A 72 -10.30 6.66 -27.82
C GLY A 72 -9.26 5.82 -28.57
N GLY A 73 -8.89 4.64 -28.05
CA GLY A 73 -7.89 3.74 -28.63
C GLY A 73 -6.43 4.17 -28.43
N ARG A 74 -6.17 5.14 -27.54
CA ARG A 74 -4.82 5.63 -27.23
C ARG A 74 -4.53 5.44 -25.73
N ILE A 75 -3.29 5.13 -25.38
CA ILE A 75 -2.86 5.12 -23.99
C ILE A 75 -2.70 6.57 -23.53
N VAL A 76 -3.52 6.98 -22.56
CA VAL A 76 -3.51 8.32 -21.96
C VAL A 76 -2.48 8.38 -20.83
N GLN A 77 -2.45 7.35 -20.00
CA GLN A 77 -1.47 7.24 -18.90
C GLN A 77 -1.09 5.78 -18.68
N CYS A 78 0.18 5.55 -18.32
CA CYS A 78 0.66 4.24 -17.89
C CYS A 78 1.59 4.42 -16.68
N GLY A 79 1.28 3.75 -15.58
CA GLY A 79 2.03 3.85 -14.33
C GLY A 79 1.60 2.82 -13.29
N THR A 80 2.08 2.99 -12.07
CA THR A 80 1.56 2.25 -10.91
C THR A 80 0.19 2.79 -10.51
N ALA A 81 -0.56 2.03 -9.71
CA ALA A 81 -1.82 2.48 -9.13
C ALA A 81 -1.66 3.82 -8.39
N GLU A 82 -0.56 3.97 -7.65
CA GLU A 82 -0.24 5.20 -6.92
C GLU A 82 0.09 6.36 -7.84
N ASP A 83 0.84 6.13 -8.93
CA ASP A 83 1.14 7.18 -9.91
C ASP A 83 -0.13 7.74 -10.54
N ILE A 84 -1.06 6.86 -10.91
CA ILE A 84 -2.34 7.23 -11.52
C ILE A 84 -3.20 8.02 -10.55
N LEU A 85 -3.24 7.60 -9.29
CA LEU A 85 -4.04 8.25 -8.26
C LEU A 85 -3.46 9.61 -7.82
N LEU A 86 -2.13 9.68 -7.61
CA LEU A 86 -1.49 10.89 -7.07
C LEU A 86 -1.16 11.92 -8.14
N ARG A 87 -0.98 11.49 -9.39
CA ARG A 87 -0.53 12.31 -10.52
C ARG A 87 -1.30 11.97 -11.80
N PRO A 88 -2.63 12.19 -11.83
CA PRO A 88 -3.41 11.96 -13.03
C PRO A 88 -2.89 12.85 -14.19
N ALA A 89 -2.71 12.27 -15.37
CA ALA A 89 -2.12 12.94 -16.52
C ALA A 89 -3.02 14.05 -17.08
N ASP A 90 -4.33 13.89 -16.99
CA ASP A 90 -5.31 14.85 -17.49
C ASP A 90 -6.65 14.74 -16.70
N ALA A 91 -7.63 15.55 -17.13
CA ALA A 91 -8.96 15.60 -16.53
C ALA A 91 -9.74 14.29 -16.67
N TYR A 92 -9.52 13.53 -17.75
CA TYR A 92 -10.17 12.24 -17.96
C TYR A 92 -9.70 11.23 -16.92
N VAL A 93 -8.39 11.11 -16.73
CA VAL A 93 -7.81 10.22 -15.71
C VAL A 93 -8.22 10.67 -14.30
N ALA A 94 -8.23 11.98 -14.02
CA ALA A 94 -8.65 12.52 -12.73
C ALA A 94 -10.11 12.15 -12.41
N GLU A 95 -11.02 12.28 -13.38
CA GLU A 95 -12.43 11.87 -13.21
C GLU A 95 -12.57 10.36 -13.04
N PHE A 96 -11.74 9.58 -13.77
CA PHE A 96 -11.74 8.12 -13.69
C PHE A 96 -11.36 7.60 -12.30
N VAL A 97 -10.39 8.25 -11.62
CA VAL A 97 -9.93 7.85 -10.28
C VAL A 97 -10.71 8.50 -9.13
N LYS A 98 -11.58 9.44 -9.41
CA LYS A 98 -12.33 10.25 -8.44
C LYS A 98 -13.14 9.42 -7.44
N HIS A 99 -13.72 8.31 -7.89
CA HIS A 99 -14.58 7.46 -7.08
C HIS A 99 -13.83 6.38 -6.32
N MET A 100 -12.51 6.34 -6.43
CA MET A 100 -11.68 5.34 -5.77
C MET A 100 -11.46 5.64 -4.30
N ASN A 101 -11.32 4.57 -3.52
CA ASN A 101 -10.84 4.70 -2.16
C ASN A 101 -9.29 4.68 -2.13
N PRO A 102 -8.64 5.83 -1.90
CA PRO A 102 -7.19 5.93 -1.92
C PRO A 102 -6.50 5.07 -0.84
N LEU A 103 -7.21 4.74 0.25
CA LEU A 103 -6.67 3.92 1.33
C LEU A 103 -6.38 2.47 0.91
N ASN A 104 -7.01 2.00 -0.16
CA ASN A 104 -6.76 0.67 -0.71
C ASN A 104 -5.54 0.63 -1.63
N VAL A 105 -5.14 1.77 -2.17
CA VAL A 105 -4.09 1.94 -3.19
C VAL A 105 -2.81 2.48 -2.56
N LEU A 106 -2.92 3.57 -1.80
CA LEU A 106 -1.78 4.25 -1.23
C LEU A 106 -1.06 3.41 -0.18
N ARG A 107 0.25 3.52 -0.18
CA ARG A 107 1.14 2.84 0.76
C ARG A 107 1.78 3.86 1.70
N GLY A 108 2.21 3.38 2.86
CA GLY A 108 2.88 4.21 3.85
C GLY A 108 4.08 4.96 3.26
N GLY A 109 4.91 4.27 2.47
CA GLY A 109 6.10 4.83 1.84
C GLY A 109 5.83 5.97 0.86
N SER A 110 4.64 6.00 0.21
CA SER A 110 4.29 7.04 -0.78
C SER A 110 3.94 8.38 -0.14
N LEU A 111 3.50 8.37 1.11
CA LEU A 111 3.04 9.56 1.84
C LEU A 111 3.84 9.85 3.12
N MET A 112 4.77 8.99 3.50
CA MET A 112 5.55 9.13 4.72
C MET A 112 6.26 10.47 4.85
N THR A 113 6.47 10.89 6.07
CA THR A 113 7.49 11.90 6.38
C THR A 113 8.85 11.20 6.40
N PRO A 114 9.79 11.55 5.47
CA PRO A 114 11.08 10.86 5.36
C PRO A 114 11.92 11.00 6.64
N ALA A 115 12.65 9.96 7.03
CA ALA A 115 13.52 9.97 8.20
C ALA A 115 14.55 11.11 8.17
N ALA A 116 15.04 11.48 6.98
CA ALA A 116 15.98 12.58 6.80
C ALA A 116 15.42 13.97 7.18
N SER A 117 14.08 14.13 7.24
CA SER A 117 13.43 15.37 7.66
C SER A 117 13.06 15.41 9.14
N LEU A 118 13.28 14.30 9.87
CA LEU A 118 13.00 14.20 11.29
C LEU A 118 14.19 14.71 12.11
N CYS A 119 13.90 15.17 13.32
CA CYS A 119 14.93 15.58 14.25
C CYS A 119 15.67 14.36 14.80
N ARG A 120 16.97 14.27 14.54
CA ARG A 120 17.85 13.18 15.00
C ARG A 120 18.84 13.72 16.01
N ARG A 121 19.03 12.98 17.10
CA ARG A 121 20.08 13.21 18.12
C ARG A 121 20.88 11.92 18.26
N GLU A 122 22.12 11.92 17.79
CA GLU A 122 22.97 10.71 17.76
C GLU A 122 22.23 9.51 17.15
N ASN A 123 21.88 8.52 17.96
CA ASN A 123 21.20 7.30 17.57
C ASN A 123 19.67 7.33 17.82
N GLU A 124 19.10 8.49 18.15
CA GLU A 124 17.67 8.65 18.43
C GLU A 124 17.02 9.55 17.39
N VAL A 125 15.84 9.14 16.92
CA VAL A 125 14.98 9.91 16.03
C VAL A 125 13.69 10.26 16.77
N MET A 126 13.37 11.55 16.82
CA MET A 126 12.13 12.04 17.43
C MET A 126 10.97 11.84 16.47
N LEU A 127 9.90 11.19 16.95
CA LEU A 127 8.68 10.94 16.17
C LEU A 127 7.62 12.02 16.40
N ASP A 128 7.76 12.84 17.42
CA ASP A 128 6.87 13.97 17.70
C ASP A 128 7.67 15.26 17.93
N PRO A 129 7.08 16.43 17.67
CA PRO A 129 7.78 17.72 17.83
C PRO A 129 8.23 18.02 19.27
N ALA A 130 7.58 17.41 20.26
CA ALA A 130 7.91 17.61 21.66
C ALA A 130 9.06 16.70 22.14
N GLY A 131 9.48 15.73 21.30
CA GLY A 131 10.52 14.77 21.62
C GLY A 131 10.16 13.80 22.75
N ARG A 132 8.87 13.57 22.95
CA ARG A 132 8.38 12.61 23.96
C ARG A 132 8.46 11.17 23.48
N VAL A 133 8.33 10.96 22.17
CA VAL A 133 8.43 9.66 21.54
C VAL A 133 9.67 9.64 20.67
N CYS A 134 10.64 8.79 21.04
CA CYS A 134 11.88 8.64 20.30
C CYS A 134 12.13 7.18 19.96
N VAL A 135 12.64 6.93 18.76
CA VAL A 135 13.09 5.61 18.32
C VAL A 135 14.59 5.56 18.33
N GLN A 136 15.14 4.54 18.97
CA GLN A 136 16.56 4.25 19.01
C GLN A 136 16.95 3.42 17.78
N LEU A 137 18.04 3.83 17.12
CA LEU A 137 18.57 3.17 15.94
C LEU A 137 19.93 2.54 16.26
N ASP A 138 20.22 1.41 15.61
CA ASP A 138 21.55 0.83 15.60
C ASP A 138 22.49 1.54 14.61
N ALA A 139 23.71 1.00 14.44
CA ALA A 139 24.72 1.53 13.52
C ALA A 139 24.31 1.41 12.03
N ASP A 140 23.34 0.56 11.72
CA ASP A 140 22.79 0.37 10.38
C ASP A 140 21.45 1.14 10.15
N ASP A 141 21.12 2.07 11.05
CA ASP A 141 19.86 2.84 11.07
C ASP A 141 18.59 1.95 11.24
N ARG A 142 18.70 0.80 11.90
CA ARG A 142 17.55 -0.06 12.18
C ARG A 142 16.92 0.29 13.51
N PRO A 143 15.59 0.34 13.63
CA PRO A 143 14.90 0.52 14.90
C PRO A 143 15.20 -0.64 15.86
N VAL A 144 15.76 -0.35 17.02
CA VAL A 144 16.12 -1.34 18.06
C VAL A 144 15.43 -1.10 19.39
N GLY A 145 14.85 0.06 19.59
CA GLY A 145 14.14 0.41 20.82
C GLY A 145 13.31 1.68 20.66
N VAL A 146 12.46 1.93 21.64
CA VAL A 146 11.63 3.14 21.73
C VAL A 146 11.65 3.67 23.15
N THR A 147 11.62 5.00 23.29
CA THR A 147 11.43 5.68 24.57
C THR A 147 10.21 6.60 24.49
N LEU A 148 9.40 6.59 25.56
CA LEU A 148 8.27 7.47 25.77
C LEU A 148 8.50 8.27 27.06
N ASP A 149 8.56 9.59 26.94
CA ASP A 149 8.88 10.50 28.06
C ASP A 149 10.14 10.05 28.83
N GLY A 150 11.15 9.54 28.11
CA GLY A 150 12.39 9.04 28.68
C GLY A 150 12.33 7.63 29.28
N THR A 151 11.20 6.95 29.22
CA THR A 151 11.03 5.57 29.71
C THR A 151 11.03 4.59 28.54
N ALA A 152 11.66 3.43 28.69
CA ALA A 152 11.66 2.39 27.67
C ALA A 152 10.24 1.89 27.40
N GLY A 153 9.85 1.88 26.14
CA GLY A 153 8.56 1.41 25.65
C GLY A 153 8.65 0.10 24.88
N ALA A 154 7.49 -0.43 24.52
CA ALA A 154 7.34 -1.66 23.77
C ALA A 154 7.22 -1.38 22.27
N MET A 155 8.00 -2.10 21.48
CA MET A 155 8.01 -2.03 20.02
C MET A 155 7.54 -3.35 19.42
N ALA A 156 6.63 -3.29 18.46
CA ALA A 156 6.17 -4.45 17.70
C ALA A 156 6.43 -4.29 16.22
N VAL A 157 6.67 -5.40 15.52
CA VAL A 157 6.89 -5.42 14.08
C VAL A 157 5.66 -5.98 13.39
N ALA A 158 5.13 -5.25 12.42
CA ALA A 158 4.02 -5.71 11.59
C ALA A 158 4.48 -6.81 10.63
N ASP A 159 3.66 -7.84 10.49
CA ASP A 159 3.89 -8.88 9.49
C ASP A 159 3.84 -8.28 8.08
N ARG A 160 4.81 -8.61 7.26
CA ARG A 160 4.97 -8.02 5.92
C ARG A 160 3.86 -8.42 4.95
N ALA A 161 3.30 -9.61 5.10
CA ALA A 161 2.29 -10.12 4.18
C ALA A 161 0.88 -9.62 4.53
N THR A 162 0.56 -9.58 5.83
CA THR A 162 -0.78 -9.22 6.32
C THR A 162 -0.90 -7.76 6.73
N GLY A 163 0.21 -7.12 7.09
CA GLY A 163 0.23 -5.79 7.70
C GLY A 163 -0.35 -5.77 9.11
N GLU A 164 -0.40 -6.92 9.78
CA GLU A 164 -0.95 -7.08 11.13
C GLU A 164 0.16 -7.25 12.17
N VAL A 165 -0.15 -6.97 13.42
CA VAL A 165 0.73 -7.18 14.57
C VAL A 165 0.11 -8.24 15.47
N ALA A 166 0.90 -9.23 15.87
CA ALA A 166 0.45 -10.32 16.74
C ALA A 166 0.30 -9.92 18.23
N ALA A 167 0.54 -8.64 18.58
CA ALA A 167 0.47 -8.12 19.95
C ALA A 167 -0.89 -7.47 20.27
N ARG A 168 -1.22 -7.39 21.57
CA ARG A 168 -2.39 -6.66 22.05
C ARG A 168 -2.11 -5.16 22.11
N ALA A 169 -3.16 -4.35 21.96
CA ALA A 169 -3.06 -2.88 21.99
C ALA A 169 -2.41 -2.33 23.27
N GLU A 170 -2.57 -3.02 24.39
CA GLU A 170 -2.04 -2.62 25.71
C GLU A 170 -0.54 -2.86 25.85
N ASP A 171 0.05 -3.63 24.92
CA ASP A 171 1.44 -4.09 25.00
C ASP A 171 2.33 -3.46 23.91
N VAL A 172 1.85 -2.46 23.16
CA VAL A 172 2.58 -1.89 22.03
C VAL A 172 2.51 -0.38 22.04
N ASP A 173 3.65 0.26 22.18
CA ASP A 173 3.78 1.71 22.09
C ASP A 173 4.12 2.19 20.69
N ILE A 174 4.96 1.44 19.97
CA ILE A 174 5.34 1.75 18.58
C ILE A 174 5.23 0.52 17.70
N VAL A 175 4.75 0.74 16.49
CA VAL A 175 4.75 -0.28 15.43
C VAL A 175 5.79 0.07 14.38
N VAL A 176 6.62 -0.92 14.04
CA VAL A 176 7.53 -0.88 12.88
C VAL A 176 6.87 -1.66 11.75
N ALA A 177 6.79 -1.07 10.56
CA ALA A 177 6.14 -1.67 9.41
C ALA A 177 6.93 -1.43 8.11
N PRO A 178 6.76 -2.25 7.07
CA PRO A 178 7.44 -2.06 5.80
C PRO A 178 6.86 -0.87 5.01
N LEU A 179 7.65 -0.31 4.08
CA LEU A 179 7.24 0.82 3.23
C LEU A 179 5.98 0.54 2.39
N ASP A 180 5.77 -0.71 2.01
CA ASP A 180 4.63 -1.15 1.20
C ASP A 180 3.35 -1.40 2.02
N LEU A 181 3.35 -1.04 3.32
CA LEU A 181 2.17 -1.09 4.18
C LEU A 181 1.03 -0.28 3.57
N LYS A 182 -0.13 -0.91 3.35
CA LYS A 182 -1.34 -0.21 2.86
C LYS A 182 -1.83 0.81 3.87
N MET A 183 -2.29 1.97 3.40
CA MET A 183 -2.82 3.03 4.28
C MET A 183 -3.98 2.57 5.16
N ARG A 184 -4.80 1.65 4.66
CA ARG A 184 -5.86 1.03 5.46
C ARG A 184 -5.31 0.30 6.69
N SER A 185 -4.22 -0.47 6.53
CA SER A 185 -3.54 -1.14 7.64
C SER A 185 -2.82 -0.12 8.54
N ALA A 186 -2.23 0.92 7.95
CA ALA A 186 -1.60 2.00 8.71
C ALA A 186 -2.57 2.66 9.71
N ILE A 187 -3.81 2.91 9.31
CA ILE A 187 -4.86 3.46 10.20
C ILE A 187 -5.11 2.52 11.39
N ALA A 188 -5.22 1.21 11.15
CA ALA A 188 -5.45 0.23 12.21
C ALA A 188 -4.25 0.17 13.18
N LEU A 189 -3.03 0.15 12.66
CA LEU A 189 -1.80 0.10 13.47
C LEU A 189 -1.56 1.41 14.24
N ARG A 190 -1.85 2.56 13.63
CA ARG A 190 -1.80 3.87 14.29
C ARG A 190 -2.76 3.95 15.48
N ARG A 191 -3.96 3.38 15.31
CA ARG A 191 -4.95 3.28 16.39
C ARG A 191 -4.52 2.30 17.48
N LEU A 192 -3.82 1.24 17.12
CA LEU A 192 -3.32 0.22 18.06
C LEU A 192 -2.29 0.81 19.01
N SER A 193 -1.23 1.45 18.47
CA SER A 193 -0.11 1.98 19.26
C SER A 193 -0.37 3.36 19.87
N GLY A 194 -1.33 4.12 19.36
CA GLY A 194 -1.52 5.52 19.74
C GLY A 194 -0.40 6.47 19.27
N ASN A 195 0.62 5.97 18.58
CA ASN A 195 1.82 6.71 18.13
C ASN A 195 2.07 6.53 16.64
N PRO A 196 2.86 7.40 15.96
CA PRO A 196 3.21 7.24 14.56
C PRO A 196 3.87 5.88 14.28
N ILE A 197 3.62 5.33 13.10
CA ILE A 197 4.21 4.08 12.63
C ILE A 197 5.59 4.38 12.05
N VAL A 198 6.59 3.63 12.46
CA VAL A 198 7.93 3.68 11.89
C VAL A 198 7.98 2.81 10.65
N LEU A 199 8.31 3.40 9.51
CA LEU A 199 8.43 2.69 8.24
C LEU A 199 9.87 2.33 7.95
N VAL A 200 10.10 1.08 7.55
CA VAL A 200 11.44 0.56 7.24
C VAL A 200 11.54 0.05 5.80
N ASP A 201 12.74 0.16 5.24
CA ASP A 201 13.09 -0.37 3.92
C ASP A 201 13.27 -1.91 3.94
N ASP A 202 13.63 -2.48 2.79
CA ASP A 202 13.85 -3.93 2.64
C ASP A 202 15.04 -4.46 3.46
N LEU A 203 15.95 -3.58 3.90
CA LEU A 203 17.07 -3.91 4.78
C LEU A 203 16.74 -3.71 6.26
N GLY A 204 15.51 -3.29 6.57
CA GLY A 204 15.05 -3.00 7.93
C GLY A 204 15.48 -1.62 8.45
N ARG A 205 16.05 -0.74 7.63
CA ARG A 205 16.49 0.60 8.02
C ARG A 205 15.31 1.56 8.04
N MET A 206 15.29 2.47 9.01
CA MET A 206 14.24 3.48 9.13
C MET A 206 14.23 4.40 7.91
N ALA A 207 13.14 4.36 7.15
CA ALA A 207 12.92 5.19 5.98
C ALA A 207 12.12 6.45 6.29
N GLY A 208 11.20 6.37 7.26
CA GLY A 208 10.35 7.50 7.64
C GLY A 208 9.29 7.12 8.66
N LEU A 209 8.32 8.00 8.82
CA LEU A 209 7.17 7.77 9.67
C LEU A 209 5.84 7.98 8.93
N CYS A 210 4.79 7.29 9.42
CA CYS A 210 3.41 7.48 9.01
C CYS A 210 2.55 7.73 10.25
N GLY A 211 2.11 8.96 10.42
CA GLY A 211 1.25 9.41 11.51
C GLY A 211 -0.08 9.95 10.99
N ASP A 212 -0.72 10.78 11.81
CA ASP A 212 -2.02 11.35 11.50
C ASP A 212 -1.97 12.26 10.26
N ASP A 213 -0.90 13.05 10.09
CA ASP A 213 -0.75 13.95 8.94
C ASP A 213 -0.66 13.19 7.60
N GLU A 214 0.04 12.06 7.57
CA GLU A 214 0.16 11.21 6.39
C GLU A 214 -1.19 10.55 6.06
N ILE A 215 -1.90 10.06 7.09
CA ILE A 215 -3.24 9.48 6.98
C ILE A 215 -4.23 10.53 6.49
N TYR A 216 -4.22 11.75 7.05
CA TYR A 216 -5.09 12.84 6.59
C TYR A 216 -4.77 13.26 5.15
N ARG A 217 -3.49 13.30 4.76
CA ARG A 217 -3.11 13.57 3.37
C ARG A 217 -3.68 12.52 2.42
N ALA A 218 -3.66 11.23 2.79
CA ALA A 218 -4.29 10.17 2.01
C ALA A 218 -5.80 10.39 1.84
N LEU A 219 -6.51 10.76 2.90
CA LEU A 219 -7.94 11.02 2.88
C LEU A 219 -8.31 12.29 2.08
N LEU A 220 -7.48 13.35 2.18
CA LEU A 220 -7.70 14.60 1.44
C LEU A 220 -7.46 14.44 -0.06
N GLN A 221 -6.63 13.50 -0.50
CA GLN A 221 -6.50 13.17 -1.92
C GLN A 221 -7.86 12.76 -2.53
N GLN A 222 -8.69 12.04 -1.78
CA GLN A 222 -10.03 11.67 -2.20
C GLN A 222 -10.93 12.91 -2.41
N ARG A 223 -10.87 13.91 -1.54
CA ARG A 223 -11.66 15.14 -1.66
C ARG A 223 -11.23 16.01 -2.83
N ARG A 224 -9.93 16.15 -3.07
CA ARG A 224 -9.41 16.90 -4.23
C ARG A 224 -9.79 16.24 -5.55
N ALA A 225 -9.72 14.91 -5.64
CA ALA A 225 -10.21 14.16 -6.79
C ALA A 225 -11.75 14.30 -6.96
N ALA A 226 -12.50 14.48 -5.86
CA ALA A 226 -13.95 14.69 -5.88
C ALA A 226 -14.38 16.14 -6.24
N GLY A 227 -13.44 17.08 -6.39
CA GLY A 227 -13.75 18.47 -6.76
C GLY A 227 -14.42 19.29 -5.64
N GLU A 228 -14.36 18.82 -4.39
CA GLU A 228 -14.78 19.56 -3.20
C GLU A 228 -13.55 20.31 -2.65
N ALA A 229 -13.42 21.57 -3.08
CA ALA A 229 -12.45 22.52 -2.53
C ALA A 229 -13.03 23.22 -1.30
#